data_09b891e15c9da9863ec417a87707d303
#
_entry.id   09b891e15c9da9863ec417a87707d303
#
_cell.length_a   1.000
_cell.length_b   1.000
_cell.length_c   1.000
_cell.angle_alpha   90.00
_cell.angle_beta   90.00
_cell.angle_gamma   90.00
#
_symmetry.space_group_name_H-M   'P 1'
#
loop_
_entity.id
_entity.type
_entity.pdbx_description
1 polymer ?
#
loop_
_entity_poly.entity_id
_entity_poly.type
_entity_poly.pdbx_seq_one_letter_code
_entity_poly.pdbx_strand_id
1 'polypeptide(L)'
;FPMGSMQGNYTWDELNARFDELQAEYSNIISERVILGQSVEGRDIWAFKVSDNPEEDEEEPEVLFTALTHARDPVGMMNLIYFVQLLGEEYGSDPELTYLVNEREIWFLPVVNPDGYVYNESIQPNGGGMHRKNRRDTNCGEGTNRGVDLNRNYSFGWGANNTGSSQDPCATTYRGESAFSEP
;
A
#
# COMPACT_ATOMS: atom_id res chain seq x y z
N PHE A 1 -7.54 -18.65 -2.60
CA PHE A 1 -7.37 -17.19 -2.65
C PHE A 1 -8.06 -16.63 -3.88
N PRO A 2 -9.07 -15.75 -3.74
CA PRO A 2 -9.77 -15.18 -4.88
C PRO A 2 -8.87 -14.21 -5.65
N MET A 3 -9.02 -14.21 -6.98
CA MET A 3 -8.28 -13.34 -7.88
C MET A 3 -9.13 -12.15 -8.29
N GLY A 4 -8.51 -10.98 -8.42
CA GLY A 4 -9.19 -9.76 -8.84
C GLY A 4 -9.42 -9.66 -10.34
N SER A 5 -10.22 -8.68 -10.75
CA SER A 5 -10.64 -8.48 -12.14
C SER A 5 -9.56 -7.88 -13.06
N MET A 6 -8.52 -7.23 -12.51
CA MET A 6 -7.41 -6.65 -13.26
C MET A 6 -6.28 -7.66 -13.51
N GLN A 7 -6.48 -8.59 -14.42
CA GLN A 7 -5.48 -9.67 -14.70
C GLN A 7 -5.04 -10.43 -13.44
N GLY A 8 -6.01 -10.68 -12.54
CA GLY A 8 -5.76 -11.37 -11.29
C GLY A 8 -5.44 -10.45 -10.12
N ASN A 9 -5.19 -9.16 -10.32
CA ASN A 9 -5.01 -8.19 -9.24
C ASN A 9 -6.36 -7.54 -8.89
N TYR A 10 -6.53 -7.17 -7.61
CA TYR A 10 -7.71 -6.42 -7.17
C TYR A 10 -7.71 -4.99 -7.74
N THR A 11 -8.88 -4.50 -8.10
CA THR A 11 -9.12 -3.05 -8.20
C THR A 11 -9.09 -2.43 -6.80
N TRP A 12 -9.09 -1.10 -6.72
CA TRP A 12 -9.22 -0.40 -5.43
C TRP A 12 -10.48 -0.81 -4.67
N ASP A 13 -11.62 -0.91 -5.36
CA ASP A 13 -12.89 -1.29 -4.75
C ASP A 13 -12.90 -2.78 -4.33
N GLU A 14 -12.36 -3.67 -5.17
CA GLU A 14 -12.21 -5.10 -4.83
C GLU A 14 -11.30 -5.31 -3.62
N LEU A 15 -10.19 -4.56 -3.52
CA LEU A 15 -9.31 -4.60 -2.35
C LEU A 15 -10.06 -4.20 -1.08
N ASN A 16 -10.81 -3.07 -1.13
CA ASN A 16 -11.58 -2.61 0.02
C ASN A 16 -12.64 -3.64 0.45
N ALA A 17 -13.37 -4.19 -0.51
CA ALA A 17 -14.37 -5.24 -0.23
C ALA A 17 -13.70 -6.51 0.35
N ARG A 18 -12.55 -6.91 -0.21
CA ARG A 18 -11.82 -8.08 0.28
C ARG A 18 -11.28 -7.90 1.69
N PHE A 19 -10.79 -6.70 2.04
CA PHE A 19 -10.41 -6.39 3.41
C PHE A 19 -11.60 -6.49 4.36
N ASP A 20 -12.76 -5.92 4.00
CA ASP A 20 -13.97 -5.97 4.84
C ASP A 20 -14.44 -7.43 5.10
N GLU A 21 -14.32 -8.29 4.08
CA GLU A 21 -14.59 -9.74 4.24
C GLU A 21 -13.62 -10.39 5.23
N LEU A 22 -12.30 -10.18 5.06
CA LEU A 22 -11.27 -10.77 5.92
C LEU A 22 -11.38 -10.27 7.36
N GLN A 23 -11.60 -8.98 7.56
CA GLN A 23 -11.77 -8.39 8.88
C GLN A 23 -13.02 -8.93 9.57
N ALA A 24 -14.15 -9.10 8.86
CA ALA A 24 -15.35 -9.68 9.42
C ALA A 24 -15.19 -11.17 9.77
N GLU A 25 -14.45 -11.93 8.95
CA GLU A 25 -14.21 -13.37 9.16
C GLU A 25 -13.23 -13.63 10.30
N TYR A 26 -12.15 -12.81 10.41
CA TYR A 26 -11.06 -12.99 11.36
C TYR A 26 -10.93 -11.79 12.34
N SER A 27 -12.05 -11.22 12.76
CA SER A 27 -12.09 -10.03 13.63
C SER A 27 -11.42 -10.21 14.99
N ASN A 28 -11.13 -11.44 15.39
CA ASN A 28 -10.39 -11.76 16.61
C ASN A 28 -8.86 -11.53 16.47
N ILE A 29 -8.35 -11.39 15.25
CA ILE A 29 -6.91 -11.14 14.99
C ILE A 29 -6.65 -10.01 14.00
N ILE A 30 -7.67 -9.49 13.30
CA ILE A 30 -7.54 -8.39 12.34
C ILE A 30 -8.24 -7.15 12.89
N SER A 31 -7.50 -6.06 13.09
CA SER A 31 -8.04 -4.79 13.56
C SER A 31 -8.95 -4.12 12.53
N GLU A 32 -9.71 -3.12 12.97
CA GLU A 32 -10.32 -2.16 12.05
C GLU A 32 -9.25 -1.35 11.30
N ARG A 33 -9.69 -0.63 10.24
CA ARG A 33 -8.80 0.26 9.49
C ARG A 33 -8.39 1.45 10.35
N VAL A 34 -7.09 1.73 10.37
CA VAL A 34 -6.53 2.97 10.89
C VAL A 34 -6.24 3.90 9.72
N ILE A 35 -6.92 5.05 9.67
CA ILE A 35 -6.69 6.06 8.63
C ILE A 35 -5.43 6.86 9.00
N LEU A 36 -4.37 6.71 8.21
CA LEU A 36 -3.09 7.39 8.41
C LEU A 36 -3.11 8.82 7.86
N GLY A 37 -3.95 9.06 6.85
CA GLY A 37 -4.06 10.35 6.17
C GLY A 37 -4.81 10.20 4.85
N GLN A 38 -4.74 11.25 4.03
CA GLN A 38 -5.36 11.26 2.71
C GLN A 38 -4.33 11.53 1.62
N SER A 39 -4.52 10.87 0.48
CA SER A 39 -3.75 11.11 -0.73
C SER A 39 -4.06 12.48 -1.34
N VAL A 40 -3.32 12.85 -2.38
CA VAL A 40 -3.49 14.13 -3.10
C VAL A 40 -4.90 14.31 -3.68
N GLU A 41 -5.54 13.23 -4.13
CA GLU A 41 -6.91 13.23 -4.67
C GLU A 41 -7.97 12.92 -3.59
N GLY A 42 -7.59 12.86 -2.30
CA GLY A 42 -8.49 12.71 -1.17
C GLY A 42 -8.93 11.27 -0.86
N ARG A 43 -8.19 10.26 -1.33
CA ARG A 43 -8.42 8.86 -0.94
C ARG A 43 -7.73 8.59 0.38
N ASP A 44 -8.39 7.82 1.24
CA ASP A 44 -7.80 7.41 2.51
C ASP A 44 -6.58 6.50 2.28
N ILE A 45 -5.48 6.82 2.96
CA ILE A 45 -4.32 5.95 3.12
C ILE A 45 -4.52 5.26 4.46
N TRP A 46 -4.70 3.94 4.43
CA TRP A 46 -5.07 3.18 5.62
C TRP A 46 -4.18 1.97 5.84
N ALA A 47 -4.00 1.65 7.11
CA ALA A 47 -3.33 0.45 7.57
C ALA A 47 -4.24 -0.33 8.52
N PHE A 48 -3.85 -1.55 8.84
CA PHE A 48 -4.48 -2.39 9.85
C PHE A 48 -3.44 -3.30 10.49
N LYS A 49 -3.76 -3.83 11.65
CA LYS A 49 -2.90 -4.71 12.42
C LYS A 49 -3.45 -6.15 12.40
N VAL A 50 -2.54 -7.12 12.39
CA VAL A 50 -2.82 -8.53 12.70
C VAL A 50 -2.04 -8.89 13.95
N SER A 51 -2.75 -9.29 15.01
CA SER A 51 -2.25 -9.66 16.33
C SER A 51 -3.35 -10.44 17.07
N ASP A 52 -3.06 -11.16 18.13
CA ASP A 52 -4.08 -11.80 18.98
C ASP A 52 -4.89 -10.80 19.82
N ASN A 53 -4.37 -9.56 19.98
CA ASN A 53 -5.09 -8.41 20.55
C ASN A 53 -5.09 -7.24 19.55
N PRO A 54 -5.83 -7.34 18.42
CA PRO A 54 -5.66 -6.45 17.28
C PRO A 54 -5.97 -4.97 17.57
N GLU A 55 -6.80 -4.67 18.58
CA GLU A 55 -7.17 -3.29 18.96
C GLU A 55 -6.34 -2.73 20.12
N GLU A 56 -5.48 -3.53 20.75
CA GLU A 56 -4.63 -3.11 21.86
C GLU A 56 -3.18 -2.86 21.38
N ASP A 57 -2.50 -1.90 21.97
CA ASP A 57 -1.06 -1.64 21.77
C ASP A 57 -0.28 -2.41 22.83
N GLU A 58 0.50 -3.39 22.43
CA GLU A 58 1.22 -4.30 23.32
C GLU A 58 2.73 -4.04 23.28
N GLU A 59 3.44 -4.42 24.35
CA GLU A 59 4.92 -4.34 24.39
C GLU A 59 5.56 -5.47 23.55
N GLU A 60 5.17 -5.57 22.26
CA GLU A 60 5.65 -6.57 21.32
C GLU A 60 6.47 -5.96 20.18
N PRO A 61 7.34 -6.76 19.53
CA PRO A 61 8.03 -6.29 18.34
C PRO A 61 7.06 -6.06 17.17
N GLU A 62 7.08 -4.85 16.64
CA GLU A 62 6.28 -4.46 15.50
C GLU A 62 6.98 -4.74 14.17
N VAL A 63 6.22 -5.10 13.14
CA VAL A 63 6.68 -5.18 11.77
C VAL A 63 5.66 -4.52 10.84
N LEU A 64 6.13 -3.69 9.91
CA LEU A 64 5.30 -3.02 8.92
C LEU A 64 5.58 -3.58 7.52
N PHE A 65 4.52 -4.10 6.89
CA PHE A 65 4.53 -4.46 5.47
C PHE A 65 3.80 -3.41 4.64
N THR A 66 4.47 -2.91 3.60
CA THR A 66 3.89 -1.92 2.68
C THR A 66 3.92 -2.43 1.25
N ALA A 67 2.92 -2.03 0.45
CA ALA A 67 2.88 -2.34 -0.97
C ALA A 67 2.39 -1.14 -1.79
N LEU A 68 2.46 -1.24 -3.11
CA LEU A 68 2.01 -0.22 -4.07
C LEU A 68 2.55 1.19 -3.77
N THR A 69 3.80 1.30 -3.35
CA THR A 69 4.52 2.59 -3.37
C THR A 69 4.60 3.10 -4.82
N HIS A 70 4.87 2.20 -5.77
CA HIS A 70 4.70 2.48 -7.19
C HIS A 70 3.38 1.88 -7.66
N ALA A 71 2.54 2.71 -8.23
CA ALA A 71 1.18 2.35 -8.60
C ALA A 71 1.06 1.25 -9.67
N ARG A 72 2.15 0.88 -10.31
CA ARG A 72 2.20 -0.17 -11.36
C ARG A 72 2.69 -1.54 -10.86
N ASP A 73 2.92 -1.69 -9.56
CA ASP A 73 3.49 -2.91 -8.97
C ASP A 73 2.45 -3.64 -8.06
N PRO A 74 1.28 -4.09 -8.58
CA PRO A 74 0.15 -4.58 -7.76
C PRO A 74 0.40 -5.93 -7.08
N VAL A 75 1.38 -6.71 -7.53
CA VAL A 75 1.68 -8.04 -6.98
C VAL A 75 2.02 -7.96 -5.48
N GLY A 76 2.67 -6.86 -5.03
CA GLY A 76 2.96 -6.64 -3.62
C GLY A 76 1.68 -6.60 -2.77
N MET A 77 0.66 -5.85 -3.21
CA MET A 77 -0.65 -5.79 -2.55
C MET A 77 -1.30 -7.18 -2.49
N MET A 78 -1.33 -7.92 -3.61
CA MET A 78 -1.90 -9.26 -3.65
C MET A 78 -1.20 -10.21 -2.68
N ASN A 79 0.13 -10.12 -2.58
CA ASN A 79 0.91 -10.93 -1.63
C ASN A 79 0.58 -10.58 -0.18
N LEU A 80 0.40 -9.29 0.16
CA LEU A 80 0.02 -8.89 1.51
C LEU A 80 -1.36 -9.41 1.88
N ILE A 81 -2.36 -9.26 1.02
CA ILE A 81 -3.71 -9.76 1.27
C ILE A 81 -3.76 -11.29 1.35
N TYR A 82 -2.98 -11.99 0.51
CA TYR A 82 -2.83 -13.44 0.63
C TYR A 82 -2.22 -13.84 1.98
N PHE A 83 -1.19 -13.13 2.43
CA PHE A 83 -0.55 -13.41 3.73
C PHE A 83 -1.49 -13.17 4.90
N VAL A 84 -2.28 -12.09 4.87
CA VAL A 84 -3.33 -11.83 5.87
C VAL A 84 -4.36 -12.95 5.90
N GLN A 85 -4.85 -13.39 4.73
CA GLN A 85 -5.75 -14.55 4.66
C GLN A 85 -5.12 -15.80 5.26
N LEU A 86 -3.86 -16.09 4.92
CA LEU A 86 -3.15 -17.27 5.44
C LEU A 86 -3.01 -17.20 6.97
N LEU A 87 -2.69 -16.03 7.54
CA LEU A 87 -2.65 -15.84 8.98
C LEU A 87 -4.02 -16.14 9.61
N GLY A 88 -5.11 -15.67 9.00
CA GLY A 88 -6.47 -15.95 9.48
C GLY A 88 -6.85 -17.43 9.41
N GLU A 89 -6.60 -18.08 8.28
CA GLU A 89 -6.94 -19.49 8.04
C GLU A 89 -6.17 -20.46 8.96
N GLU A 90 -4.90 -20.14 9.25
CA GLU A 90 -3.98 -21.03 9.97
C GLU A 90 -3.80 -20.68 11.45
N TYR A 91 -4.36 -19.55 11.92
CA TYR A 91 -4.31 -19.17 13.33
C TYR A 91 -4.94 -20.24 14.23
N GLY A 92 -4.18 -20.71 15.20
CA GLY A 92 -4.57 -21.80 16.10
C GLY A 92 -4.35 -23.21 15.53
N SER A 93 -4.01 -23.37 14.24
CA SER A 93 -3.74 -24.67 13.61
C SER A 93 -2.24 -24.85 13.25
N ASP A 94 -1.60 -23.85 12.64
CA ASP A 94 -0.17 -23.84 12.38
C ASP A 94 0.58 -23.19 13.56
N PRO A 95 1.54 -23.88 14.21
CA PRO A 95 2.24 -23.34 15.37
C PRO A 95 3.13 -22.13 15.07
N GLU A 96 3.73 -22.04 13.86
CA GLU A 96 4.62 -20.93 13.49
C GLU A 96 3.80 -19.67 13.20
N LEU A 97 2.70 -19.80 12.45
CA LEU A 97 1.83 -18.68 12.16
C LEU A 97 1.06 -18.20 13.40
N THR A 98 0.64 -19.14 14.26
CA THR A 98 0.04 -18.79 15.55
C THR A 98 1.03 -18.02 16.43
N TYR A 99 2.30 -18.46 16.50
CA TYR A 99 3.35 -17.75 17.23
C TYR A 99 3.56 -16.32 16.68
N LEU A 100 3.55 -16.14 15.35
CA LEU A 100 3.69 -14.80 14.75
C LEU A 100 2.55 -13.86 15.17
N VAL A 101 1.32 -14.35 15.18
CA VAL A 101 0.14 -13.55 15.56
C VAL A 101 0.12 -13.25 17.06
N ASN A 102 0.58 -14.20 17.92
CA ASN A 102 0.53 -14.04 19.37
C ASN A 102 1.70 -13.21 19.95
N GLU A 103 2.79 -13.04 19.22
CA GLU A 103 4.04 -12.47 19.76
C GLU A 103 4.54 -11.29 18.93
N ARG A 104 3.71 -10.78 17.99
CA ARG A 104 4.07 -9.68 17.10
C ARG A 104 2.86 -8.83 16.73
N GLU A 105 3.04 -7.55 16.68
CA GLU A 105 2.12 -6.64 16.02
C GLU A 105 2.50 -6.51 14.54
N ILE A 106 1.71 -7.11 13.65
CA ILE A 106 1.99 -7.14 12.22
C ILE A 106 1.12 -6.12 11.52
N TRP A 107 1.71 -4.99 11.15
CA TRP A 107 1.04 -3.91 10.46
C TRP A 107 1.09 -4.06 8.94
N PHE A 108 -0.03 -3.81 8.29
CA PHE A 108 -0.17 -3.86 6.84
C PHE A 108 -0.67 -2.52 6.29
N LEU A 109 0.06 -1.98 5.32
CA LEU A 109 -0.33 -0.83 4.49
C LEU A 109 -0.36 -1.30 3.02
N PRO A 110 -1.48 -1.86 2.54
CA PRO A 110 -1.51 -2.56 1.25
C PRO A 110 -1.36 -1.62 0.05
N VAL A 111 -1.70 -0.32 0.19
CA VAL A 111 -1.60 0.66 -0.89
C VAL A 111 -1.06 1.99 -0.37
N VAL A 112 0.23 2.25 -0.59
CA VAL A 112 0.87 3.54 -0.27
C VAL A 112 0.43 4.63 -1.26
N ASN A 113 0.11 4.27 -2.50
CA ASN A 113 -0.21 5.19 -3.59
C ASN A 113 -1.57 4.89 -4.23
N PRO A 114 -2.68 5.17 -3.52
CA PRO A 114 -4.02 4.85 -4.02
C PRO A 114 -4.39 5.66 -5.29
N ASP A 115 -3.97 6.93 -5.38
CA ASP A 115 -4.30 7.77 -6.55
C ASP A 115 -3.67 7.27 -7.83
N GLY A 116 -2.38 6.95 -7.78
CA GLY A 116 -1.67 6.37 -8.93
C GLY A 116 -2.26 5.03 -9.34
N TYR A 117 -2.70 4.22 -8.37
CA TYR A 117 -3.32 2.94 -8.62
C TYR A 117 -4.68 3.07 -9.31
N VAL A 118 -5.59 3.89 -8.78
CA VAL A 118 -6.89 4.18 -9.39
C VAL A 118 -6.74 4.83 -10.78
N TYR A 119 -5.71 5.67 -10.96
CA TYR A 119 -5.42 6.19 -12.30
C TYR A 119 -5.05 5.05 -13.28
N ASN A 120 -4.22 4.09 -12.88
CA ASN A 120 -3.91 2.92 -13.71
C ASN A 120 -5.16 2.10 -14.05
N GLU A 121 -6.08 1.90 -13.11
CA GLU A 121 -7.38 1.28 -13.37
C GLU A 121 -8.18 2.04 -14.44
N SER A 122 -8.20 3.37 -14.36
CA SER A 122 -8.97 4.20 -15.29
C SER A 122 -8.45 4.15 -16.72
N ILE A 123 -7.12 4.09 -16.91
CA ILE A 123 -6.51 4.05 -18.25
C ILE A 123 -6.34 2.63 -18.80
N GLN A 124 -6.34 1.63 -17.93
CA GLN A 124 -6.19 0.21 -18.28
C GLN A 124 -7.06 -0.67 -17.36
N PRO A 125 -8.39 -0.64 -17.53
CA PRO A 125 -9.32 -1.33 -16.60
C PRO A 125 -9.17 -2.84 -16.59
N ASN A 126 -8.53 -3.40 -17.61
CA ASN A 126 -8.19 -4.83 -17.66
C ASN A 126 -6.81 -5.15 -17.08
N GLY A 127 -6.14 -4.16 -16.45
CA GLY A 127 -4.80 -4.30 -15.90
C GLY A 127 -3.68 -3.85 -16.84
N GLY A 128 -2.46 -3.73 -16.31
CA GLY A 128 -1.27 -3.35 -17.08
C GLY A 128 -1.04 -1.83 -17.20
N GLY A 129 -1.73 -1.00 -16.44
CA GLY A 129 -1.44 0.44 -16.33
C GLY A 129 0.00 0.67 -15.82
N MET A 130 0.73 1.61 -16.46
CA MET A 130 2.17 1.81 -16.23
C MET A 130 2.50 3.12 -15.53
N HIS A 131 1.51 3.86 -15.00
CA HIS A 131 1.76 5.02 -14.15
C HIS A 131 2.44 4.58 -12.85
N ARG A 132 3.57 5.23 -12.52
CA ARG A 132 4.42 4.86 -11.38
C ARG A 132 4.20 5.75 -10.17
N LYS A 133 4.11 7.07 -10.41
CA LYS A 133 4.16 8.15 -9.41
C LYS A 133 2.80 8.35 -8.74
N ASN A 134 2.72 9.24 -7.74
CA ASN A 134 1.42 9.71 -7.25
C ASN A 134 0.74 10.63 -8.29
N ARG A 135 -0.36 11.32 -7.90
CA ARG A 135 -1.12 12.19 -8.81
C ARG A 135 -0.97 13.69 -8.48
N ARG A 136 0.08 14.08 -7.78
CA ARG A 136 0.42 15.48 -7.54
C ARG A 136 0.47 16.24 -8.87
N ASP A 137 -0.16 17.42 -8.94
CA ASP A 137 0.01 18.28 -10.10
C ASP A 137 1.42 18.87 -10.14
N THR A 138 2.16 18.54 -11.16
CA THR A 138 3.54 18.96 -11.39
C THR A 138 3.68 19.78 -12.69
N ASN A 139 2.56 20.23 -13.27
CA ASN A 139 2.50 20.90 -14.58
C ASN A 139 3.09 20.08 -15.75
N CYS A 140 3.13 18.74 -15.60
CA CYS A 140 3.63 17.81 -16.64
C CYS A 140 2.50 17.18 -17.49
N GLY A 141 1.32 17.81 -17.52
CA GLY A 141 0.12 17.28 -18.16
C GLY A 141 -0.55 16.15 -17.37
N GLU A 142 -1.61 15.58 -17.92
CA GLU A 142 -2.44 14.58 -17.24
C GLU A 142 -1.94 13.13 -17.40
N GLY A 143 -0.90 12.91 -18.19
CA GLY A 143 -0.38 11.58 -18.50
C GLY A 143 0.46 10.96 -17.37
N THR A 144 1.20 9.91 -17.73
CA THR A 144 2.04 9.13 -16.81
C THR A 144 3.28 9.88 -16.30
N ASN A 145 3.58 11.07 -16.84
CA ASN A 145 4.68 11.93 -16.37
C ASN A 145 4.30 12.78 -15.15
N ARG A 146 2.99 12.93 -14.85
CA ARG A 146 2.49 13.66 -13.69
C ARG A 146 2.88 12.98 -12.39
N GLY A 147 3.12 13.78 -11.35
CA GLY A 147 3.28 13.30 -9.96
C GLY A 147 4.73 13.22 -9.47
N VAL A 148 4.86 12.78 -8.23
CA VAL A 148 6.11 12.57 -7.50
C VAL A 148 6.35 11.07 -7.33
N ASP A 149 7.59 10.63 -7.50
CA ASP A 149 8.02 9.27 -7.16
C ASP A 149 8.16 9.16 -5.63
N LEU A 150 7.17 8.54 -4.99
CA LEU A 150 7.11 8.41 -3.53
C LEU A 150 8.36 7.70 -2.97
N ASN A 151 8.91 6.74 -3.72
CA ASN A 151 10.15 6.06 -3.34
C ASN A 151 11.43 6.89 -3.59
N ARG A 152 11.28 8.19 -3.83
CA ARG A 152 12.33 9.20 -3.89
C ARG A 152 12.07 10.38 -2.96
N ASN A 153 10.94 10.35 -2.24
CA ASN A 153 10.47 11.48 -1.43
C ASN A 153 10.81 11.37 0.07
N TYR A 154 11.29 10.19 0.53
CA TYR A 154 11.75 10.00 1.91
C TYR A 154 12.99 10.85 2.23
N SER A 155 13.18 11.22 3.51
CA SER A 155 14.24 12.15 3.94
C SER A 155 15.65 11.57 3.86
N PHE A 156 15.81 10.27 4.11
CA PHE A 156 17.14 9.67 4.13
C PHE A 156 17.81 9.74 2.74
N GLY A 157 18.91 10.47 2.67
CA GLY A 157 19.64 10.63 1.41
C GLY A 157 18.90 11.39 0.32
N TRP A 158 17.82 12.12 0.64
CA TRP A 158 17.02 12.86 -0.33
C TRP A 158 17.88 13.80 -1.17
N GLY A 159 17.84 13.62 -2.47
CA GLY A 159 18.59 14.46 -3.41
C GLY A 159 20.11 14.36 -3.34
N ALA A 160 20.66 13.42 -2.56
CA ALA A 160 22.10 13.27 -2.39
C ALA A 160 22.81 13.12 -3.75
N ASN A 161 23.75 14.06 -4.03
CA ASN A 161 24.55 14.08 -5.25
C ASN A 161 23.75 14.10 -6.57
N ASN A 162 22.45 14.38 -6.54
CA ASN A 162 21.53 14.28 -7.69
C ASN A 162 21.64 12.94 -8.46
N THR A 163 21.95 11.86 -7.74
CA THR A 163 22.08 10.52 -8.30
C THR A 163 20.89 9.65 -7.90
N GLY A 164 20.33 8.89 -8.84
CA GLY A 164 19.20 7.97 -8.59
C GLY A 164 17.83 8.63 -8.46
N SER A 165 17.75 9.98 -8.48
CA SER A 165 16.50 10.75 -8.48
C SER A 165 16.65 11.99 -9.36
N SER A 166 15.52 12.61 -9.75
CA SER A 166 15.49 13.79 -10.61
C SER A 166 14.87 14.99 -9.92
N GLN A 167 15.35 16.19 -10.26
CA GLN A 167 14.70 17.47 -9.94
C GLN A 167 13.68 17.89 -11.02
N ASP A 168 13.69 17.26 -12.20
CA ASP A 168 12.74 17.53 -13.26
C ASP A 168 11.37 16.96 -12.88
N PRO A 169 10.34 17.82 -12.72
CA PRO A 169 8.99 17.39 -12.35
C PRO A 169 8.36 16.36 -13.29
N CYS A 170 8.80 16.35 -14.55
CA CYS A 170 8.29 15.44 -15.58
C CYS A 170 9.05 14.11 -15.67
N ALA A 171 10.17 13.98 -14.96
CA ALA A 171 10.92 12.74 -14.94
C ALA A 171 10.20 11.65 -14.13
N THR A 172 10.39 10.40 -14.53
CA THR A 172 9.82 9.22 -13.85
C THR A 172 10.28 9.09 -12.39
N THR A 173 11.49 9.60 -12.07
CA THR A 173 12.11 9.55 -10.75
C THR A 173 12.11 10.91 -10.05
N TYR A 174 11.15 11.78 -10.36
CA TYR A 174 11.00 13.08 -9.71
C TYR A 174 10.80 12.93 -8.20
N ARG A 175 11.66 13.55 -7.40
CA ARG A 175 11.71 13.37 -5.95
C ARG A 175 10.82 14.30 -5.12
N GLY A 176 10.03 15.17 -5.80
CA GLY A 176 9.30 16.24 -5.13
C GLY A 176 10.14 17.49 -4.86
N GLU A 177 9.52 18.52 -4.31
CA GLU A 177 10.15 19.81 -4.02
C GLU A 177 11.02 19.77 -2.75
N SER A 178 10.66 18.90 -1.81
CA SER A 178 11.41 18.63 -0.58
C SER A 178 11.23 17.19 -0.15
N ALA A 179 12.03 16.72 0.79
CA ALA A 179 11.75 15.46 1.48
C ALA A 179 10.39 15.51 2.17
N PHE A 180 9.64 14.42 2.09
CA PHE A 180 8.28 14.34 2.64
C PHE A 180 7.34 15.47 2.17
N SER A 181 7.48 15.91 0.91
CA SER A 181 6.51 16.85 0.31
C SER A 181 5.16 16.19 0.01
N GLU A 182 5.12 14.88 -0.02
CA GLU A 182 3.93 14.10 -0.32
C GLU A 182 3.35 13.44 0.94
N PRO A 183 2.01 13.24 0.97
CA PRO A 183 1.38 12.49 2.04
C PRO A 183 1.77 11.02 2.03
#